data_b3df3837f8fc8d2fd32c7839868ce0a4
#
_entry.id   b3df3837f8fc8d2fd32c7839868ce0a4
#
_cell.length_a   1.000
_cell.length_b   1.000
_cell.length_c   1.000
_cell.angle_alpha   90.00
_cell.angle_beta   90.00
_cell.angle_gamma   90.00
#
_symmetry.space_group_name_H-M   'P 1'
#
loop_
_entity.id
_entity.type
_entity.pdbx_description
1 polymer ?
#
loop_
_entity_poly.entity_id
_entity_poly.type
_entity_poly.pdbx_seq_one_letter_code
_entity_poly.pdbx_strand_id
1 'polypeptide(L)'
;MSTHADAPSSVVTIHGYEEHFAFSPSVKIFRNGAQVGEVGHHQNLKLEVEADCVLEFRASFRSARASIRKGIDTHILLSFDRFTGSLRAAVANDANLTEARKLKAGNATNAILRAVMLIGALAVLWFVLQPR
;
A
#
# COMPACT_ATOMS: atom_id res chain seq x y z
N MET A 1 -30.26 -23.41 -13.76
CA MET A 1 -30.06 -22.81 -13.67
C MET A 1 -29.18 -22.13 -13.15
N SER A 2 -28.96 -21.49 -12.99
CA SER A 2 -28.05 -20.60 -12.63
C SER A 2 -27.40 -20.77 -11.38
N THR A 3 -26.72 -21.77 -11.26
CA THR A 3 -25.94 -22.05 -10.10
C THR A 3 -24.74 -21.21 -9.93
N HIS A 4 -24.50 -20.33 -10.85
CA HIS A 4 -23.33 -19.42 -10.75
C HIS A 4 -23.42 -18.44 -9.62
N ALA A 5 -24.62 -18.17 -9.16
CA ALA A 5 -24.82 -17.31 -8.02
C ALA A 5 -24.26 -17.87 -6.72
N ASP A 6 -24.02 -19.18 -6.70
CA ASP A 6 -23.59 -19.84 -5.48
C ASP A 6 -22.07 -19.79 -5.25
N ALA A 7 -21.31 -19.42 -6.25
CA ALA A 7 -19.87 -19.23 -6.08
C ALA A 7 -19.60 -17.81 -5.60
N PRO A 8 -19.32 -17.59 -4.31
CA PRO A 8 -19.03 -16.24 -3.85
C PRO A 8 -17.72 -15.76 -4.49
N SER A 9 -17.84 -14.80 -5.38
CA SER A 9 -16.66 -14.07 -5.84
C SER A 9 -16.41 -12.90 -4.94
N SER A 10 -15.16 -12.61 -4.68
CA SER A 10 -14.75 -11.44 -3.93
C SER A 10 -14.29 -10.36 -4.90
N VAL A 11 -14.61 -9.13 -4.62
CA VAL A 11 -14.10 -7.99 -5.38
C VAL A 11 -12.92 -7.40 -4.63
N VAL A 12 -11.78 -7.33 -5.31
CA VAL A 12 -10.59 -6.67 -4.80
C VAL A 12 -10.45 -5.35 -5.51
N THR A 13 -10.54 -4.26 -4.76
CA THR A 13 -10.32 -2.91 -5.30
C THR A 13 -8.90 -2.49 -4.97
N ILE A 14 -8.12 -2.25 -6.00
CA ILE A 14 -6.73 -1.83 -5.85
C ILE A 14 -6.67 -0.33 -6.07
N HIS A 15 -6.25 0.39 -5.04
CA HIS A 15 -6.10 1.84 -5.07
C HIS A 15 -4.65 2.17 -5.41
N GLY A 16 -4.44 2.87 -6.51
CA GLY A 16 -3.12 3.32 -6.92
C GLY A 16 -2.50 4.28 -5.89
N TYR A 17 -1.18 4.36 -5.93
CA TYR A 17 -0.44 5.24 -5.02
C TYR A 17 -0.79 6.71 -5.28
N GLU A 18 -0.68 7.52 -4.22
CA GLU A 18 -1.01 8.94 -4.26
C GLU A 18 0.23 9.84 -4.22
N GLU A 19 1.40 9.27 -3.93
CA GLU A 19 2.65 10.01 -3.82
C GLU A 19 3.07 10.59 -5.17
N HIS A 20 3.67 11.77 -5.16
CA HIS A 20 4.17 12.41 -6.37
C HIS A 20 5.65 12.08 -6.58
N PHE A 21 5.97 11.65 -7.79
CA PHE A 21 7.34 11.38 -8.20
C PHE A 21 7.63 12.11 -9.50
N ALA A 22 8.92 12.29 -9.81
CA ALA A 22 9.36 12.78 -11.11
C ALA A 22 8.86 11.90 -12.25
N PHE A 23 8.72 10.61 -11.97
CA PHE A 23 8.10 9.63 -12.87
C PHE A 23 6.80 9.17 -12.23
N SER A 24 5.85 8.78 -13.06
CA SER A 24 4.61 8.16 -12.60
C SER A 24 4.61 6.69 -13.00
N PRO A 25 5.32 5.82 -12.24
CA PRO A 25 5.42 4.42 -12.62
C PRO A 25 4.07 3.72 -12.47
N SER A 26 3.78 2.84 -13.42
CA SER A 26 2.64 1.94 -13.30
C SER A 26 3.01 0.74 -12.45
N VAL A 27 2.05 0.28 -11.64
CA VAL A 27 2.21 -0.92 -10.82
C VAL A 27 1.52 -2.08 -11.55
N LYS A 28 2.30 -3.08 -11.91
CA LYS A 28 1.78 -4.29 -12.55
C LYS A 28 1.34 -5.27 -11.48
N ILE A 29 0.21 -5.92 -11.71
CA ILE A 29 -0.41 -6.83 -10.76
C ILE A 29 -0.35 -8.23 -11.34
N PHE A 30 0.20 -9.16 -10.55
CA PHE A 30 0.36 -10.55 -10.95
C PHE A 30 -0.39 -11.47 -10.00
N ARG A 31 -0.99 -12.50 -10.56
CA ARG A 31 -1.58 -13.61 -9.82
C ARG A 31 -1.05 -14.91 -10.40
N ASN A 32 -0.44 -15.73 -9.54
CA ASN A 32 0.18 -17.02 -9.96
C ASN A 32 1.18 -16.84 -11.12
N GLY A 33 1.94 -15.73 -11.09
CA GLY A 33 2.95 -15.45 -12.12
C GLY A 33 2.41 -14.83 -13.41
N ALA A 34 1.09 -14.69 -13.55
CA ALA A 34 0.48 -14.08 -14.74
C ALA A 34 -0.01 -12.68 -14.42
N GLN A 35 0.29 -11.74 -15.31
CA GLN A 35 -0.20 -10.37 -15.16
C GLN A 35 -1.72 -10.32 -15.33
N VAL A 36 -2.41 -9.79 -14.32
CA VAL A 36 -3.88 -9.66 -14.33
C VAL A 36 -4.35 -8.21 -14.43
N GLY A 37 -3.46 -7.25 -14.28
CA GLY A 37 -3.82 -5.85 -14.39
C GLY A 37 -2.65 -4.91 -14.19
N GLU A 38 -2.93 -3.63 -14.30
CA GLU A 38 -1.96 -2.56 -14.12
C GLU A 38 -2.70 -1.34 -13.59
N VAL A 39 -2.11 -0.65 -12.62
CA VAL A 39 -2.71 0.53 -12.02
C VAL A 39 -1.66 1.64 -11.95
N GLY A 40 -2.05 2.84 -12.35
CA GLY A 40 -1.17 4.01 -12.29
C GLY A 40 -1.45 4.89 -11.09
N HIS A 41 -0.79 6.04 -11.06
CA HIS A 41 -0.98 7.06 -10.04
C HIS A 41 -2.44 7.53 -9.97
N HIS A 42 -3.03 7.51 -8.77
CA HIS A 42 -4.43 7.87 -8.52
C HIS A 42 -5.47 7.04 -9.28
N GLN A 43 -5.08 5.93 -9.88
CA GLN A 43 -6.01 5.06 -10.58
C GLN A 43 -6.49 3.93 -9.65
N ASN A 44 -7.67 3.43 -9.92
CA ASN A 44 -8.24 2.29 -9.20
C ASN A 44 -8.54 1.16 -10.18
N LEU A 45 -8.35 -0.06 -9.72
CA LEU A 45 -8.64 -1.25 -10.51
C LEU A 45 -9.44 -2.21 -9.65
N LYS A 46 -10.49 -2.80 -10.22
CA LYS A 46 -11.28 -3.84 -9.56
C LYS A 46 -11.01 -5.18 -10.21
N LEU A 47 -10.72 -6.17 -9.38
CA LEU A 47 -10.51 -7.55 -9.80
C LEU A 47 -11.51 -8.47 -9.10
N GLU A 48 -12.03 -9.44 -9.83
CA GLU A 48 -12.82 -10.51 -9.23
C GLU A 48 -11.90 -11.67 -8.90
N VAL A 49 -12.06 -12.20 -7.68
CA VAL A 49 -11.25 -13.30 -7.18
C VAL A 49 -12.19 -14.41 -6.72
N GLU A 50 -12.04 -15.59 -7.29
CA GLU A 50 -12.90 -16.75 -7.01
C GLU A 50 -12.34 -17.69 -5.96
N ALA A 51 -11.06 -17.55 -5.63
CA ALA A 51 -10.38 -18.40 -4.66
C ALA A 51 -9.33 -17.59 -3.90
N ASP A 52 -8.91 -18.12 -2.76
CA ASP A 52 -7.81 -17.53 -2.02
C ASP A 52 -6.57 -17.44 -2.91
N CYS A 53 -5.93 -16.31 -2.91
CA CYS A 53 -4.74 -16.09 -3.74
C CYS A 53 -3.81 -15.05 -3.13
N VAL A 54 -2.61 -14.99 -3.67
CA VAL A 54 -1.64 -13.92 -3.36
C VAL A 54 -1.47 -13.08 -4.60
N LEU A 55 -1.68 -11.79 -4.46
CA LEU A 55 -1.40 -10.82 -5.51
C LEU A 55 -0.01 -10.25 -5.29
N GLU A 56 0.74 -10.15 -6.36
CA GLU A 56 2.05 -9.53 -6.36
C GLU A 56 2.00 -8.23 -7.16
N PHE A 57 2.53 -7.18 -6.58
CA PHE A 57 2.57 -5.85 -7.19
C PHE A 57 4.01 -5.52 -7.52
N ARG A 58 4.28 -5.15 -8.75
CA ARG A 58 5.62 -4.82 -9.21
C ARG A 58 5.65 -3.45 -9.87
N ALA A 59 6.61 -2.64 -9.48
CA ALA A 59 6.89 -1.35 -10.09
C ALA A 59 8.39 -1.21 -10.24
N SER A 60 8.89 -1.29 -11.48
CA SER A 60 10.32 -1.35 -11.78
C SER A 60 10.97 -2.56 -11.06
N PHE A 61 11.92 -2.33 -10.18
CA PHE A 61 12.59 -3.39 -9.41
C PHE A 61 11.97 -3.58 -8.01
N ARG A 62 10.87 -2.90 -7.72
CA ARG A 62 10.20 -2.95 -6.42
C ARG A 62 9.02 -3.92 -6.48
N SER A 63 8.75 -4.59 -5.38
CA SER A 63 7.63 -5.51 -5.31
C SER A 63 6.98 -5.51 -3.93
N ALA A 64 5.70 -5.85 -3.91
CA ALA A 64 4.93 -6.06 -2.69
C ALA A 64 3.94 -7.19 -2.93
N ARG A 65 3.45 -7.80 -1.86
CA ARG A 65 2.49 -8.91 -1.94
C ARG A 65 1.34 -8.67 -0.98
N ALA A 66 0.17 -9.16 -1.36
CA ALA A 66 -1.01 -9.15 -0.50
C ALA A 66 -1.76 -10.47 -0.64
N SER A 67 -2.15 -11.05 0.49
CA SER A 67 -2.96 -12.26 0.52
C SER A 67 -4.43 -11.88 0.50
N ILE A 68 -5.18 -12.50 -0.41
CA ILE A 68 -6.59 -12.25 -0.62
C ILE A 68 -7.36 -13.50 -0.23
N ARG A 69 -8.41 -13.31 0.57
CA ARG A 69 -9.30 -14.40 0.97
C ARG A 69 -10.60 -14.35 0.18
N LYS A 70 -11.06 -15.51 -0.24
CA LYS A 70 -12.33 -15.68 -0.92
C LYS A 70 -13.50 -15.26 -0.01
N GLY A 71 -14.50 -14.63 -0.58
CA GLY A 71 -15.73 -14.29 0.12
C GLY A 71 -15.69 -12.97 0.87
N ILE A 72 -14.57 -12.27 0.86
CA ILE A 72 -14.41 -10.98 1.53
C ILE A 72 -14.00 -9.94 0.52
N ASP A 73 -14.80 -8.88 0.39
CA ASP A 73 -14.41 -7.75 -0.45
C ASP A 73 -13.27 -7.00 0.24
N THR A 74 -12.21 -6.79 -0.52
CA THR A 74 -10.95 -6.29 0.02
C THR A 74 -10.51 -5.06 -0.75
N HIS A 75 -9.94 -4.11 -0.05
CA HIS A 75 -9.26 -2.96 -0.64
C HIS A 75 -7.76 -3.10 -0.42
N ILE A 76 -6.98 -2.83 -1.46
CA ILE A 76 -5.54 -2.80 -1.36
C ILE A 76 -5.08 -1.38 -1.65
N LEU A 77 -4.41 -0.78 -0.67
CA LEU A 77 -3.87 0.57 -0.77
C LEU A 77 -2.39 0.47 -1.12
N LEU A 78 -2.04 0.85 -2.33
CA LEU A 78 -0.65 0.90 -2.76
C LEU A 78 -0.02 2.22 -2.33
N SER A 79 1.23 2.15 -1.91
CA SER A 79 1.98 3.33 -1.53
C SER A 79 3.47 3.10 -1.74
N PHE A 80 4.19 4.19 -1.96
CA PHE A 80 5.64 4.18 -1.98
C PHE A 80 6.17 4.90 -0.74
N ASP A 81 7.14 4.31 -0.07
CA ASP A 81 7.81 4.95 1.03
C ASP A 81 8.65 6.11 0.50
N ARG A 82 8.49 7.30 1.08
CA ARG A 82 9.19 8.50 0.63
C ARG A 82 10.69 8.44 0.87
N PHE A 83 11.11 7.71 1.89
CA PHE A 83 12.53 7.64 2.26
C PHE A 83 13.27 6.50 1.56
N THR A 84 12.67 5.32 1.55
CA THR A 84 13.29 4.12 0.97
C THR A 84 12.85 3.85 -0.46
N GLY A 85 11.72 4.42 -0.87
CA GLY A 85 11.12 4.16 -2.17
C GLY A 85 10.49 2.77 -2.28
N SER A 86 10.39 2.01 -1.18
CA SER A 86 9.80 0.68 -1.24
C SER A 86 8.31 0.73 -1.52
N LEU A 87 7.84 -0.24 -2.29
CA LEU A 87 6.42 -0.40 -2.59
C LEU A 87 5.74 -1.14 -1.45
N ARG A 88 4.61 -0.64 -1.00
CA ARG A 88 3.80 -1.24 0.05
C ARG A 88 2.38 -1.47 -0.43
N ALA A 89 1.80 -2.57 0.01
CA ALA A 89 0.41 -2.91 -0.25
C ALA A 89 -0.28 -3.17 1.09
N ALA A 90 -1.14 -2.26 1.50
CA ALA A 90 -1.91 -2.40 2.74
C ALA A 90 -3.28 -2.96 2.42
N VAL A 91 -3.68 -4.00 3.14
CA VAL A 91 -4.97 -4.66 2.95
C VAL A 91 -5.98 -4.10 3.94
N ALA A 92 -7.14 -3.72 3.45
CA ALA A 92 -8.24 -3.20 4.24
C ALA A 92 -9.57 -3.77 3.75
N ASN A 93 -10.58 -3.80 4.63
CA ASN A 93 -11.94 -4.10 4.23
C ASN A 93 -12.76 -2.81 4.21
N ASP A 94 -14.01 -2.90 3.78
CA ASP A 94 -14.89 -1.72 3.71
C ASP A 94 -15.07 -1.04 5.07
N ALA A 95 -15.08 -1.83 6.14
CA ALA A 95 -15.28 -1.32 7.49
C ALA A 95 -14.12 -0.47 8.00
N ASN A 96 -12.87 -0.84 7.65
CA ASN A 96 -11.68 -0.15 8.14
C ASN A 96 -10.92 0.64 7.08
N LEU A 97 -11.48 0.79 5.89
CA LEU A 97 -10.83 1.49 4.78
C LEU A 97 -10.46 2.94 5.15
N THR A 98 -11.37 3.65 5.80
CA THR A 98 -11.13 5.04 6.21
C THR A 98 -10.00 5.12 7.23
N GLU A 99 -9.97 4.20 8.19
CA GLU A 99 -8.89 4.13 9.18
C GLU A 99 -7.55 3.78 8.54
N ALA A 100 -7.54 2.84 7.60
CA ALA A 100 -6.34 2.46 6.88
C ALA A 100 -5.77 3.63 6.08
N ARG A 101 -6.63 4.44 5.46
CA ARG A 101 -6.20 5.65 4.77
C ARG A 101 -5.63 6.70 5.72
N LYS A 102 -6.25 6.87 6.87
CA LYS A 102 -5.76 7.79 7.90
C LYS A 102 -4.41 7.35 8.45
N LEU A 103 -4.24 6.05 8.71
CA LEU A 103 -2.99 5.50 9.18
C LEU A 103 -1.87 5.66 8.15
N LYS A 104 -2.18 5.46 6.88
CA LYS A 104 -1.24 5.68 5.79
C LYS A 104 -0.75 7.14 5.76
N ALA A 105 -1.66 8.09 5.82
CA ALA A 105 -1.34 9.51 5.86
C ALA A 105 -0.63 9.90 7.16
N GLY A 106 -1.15 9.41 8.31
CA GLY A 106 -0.59 9.68 9.62
C GLY A 106 0.81 9.12 9.83
N ASN A 107 1.09 7.94 9.31
CA ASN A 107 2.42 7.33 9.42
C ASN A 107 3.49 8.16 8.73
N ALA A 108 3.20 8.73 7.56
CA ALA A 108 4.16 9.60 6.89
C ALA A 108 4.45 10.85 7.73
N THR A 109 3.42 11.48 8.28
CA THR A 109 3.55 12.65 9.14
C THR A 109 4.27 12.32 10.43
N ASN A 110 3.93 11.21 11.08
CA ASN A 110 4.56 10.78 12.32
C ASN A 110 6.03 10.42 12.13
N ALA A 111 6.40 9.81 11.02
CA ALA A 111 7.79 9.49 10.73
C ALA A 111 8.63 10.75 10.58
N ILE A 112 8.12 11.76 9.90
CA ILE A 112 8.79 13.06 9.76
C ILE A 112 8.91 13.73 11.12
N LEU A 113 7.85 13.75 11.91
CA LEU A 113 7.83 14.34 13.23
C LEU A 113 8.85 13.67 14.16
N ARG A 114 8.90 12.33 14.15
CA ARG A 114 9.88 11.59 14.95
C ARG A 114 11.32 11.88 14.54
N ALA A 115 11.57 11.99 13.25
CA ALA A 115 12.91 12.33 12.74
C ALA A 115 13.31 13.72 13.18
N VAL A 116 12.42 14.70 13.11
CA VAL A 116 12.68 16.08 13.55
C VAL A 116 12.93 16.13 15.05
N MET A 117 12.13 15.41 15.85
CA MET A 117 12.31 15.34 17.30
C MET A 117 13.65 14.70 17.69
N LEU A 118 14.06 13.65 16.99
CA LEU A 118 15.33 12.97 17.25
C LEU A 118 16.51 13.88 16.94
N ILE A 119 16.48 14.58 15.83
CA ILE A 119 17.53 15.53 15.45
C ILE A 119 17.61 16.67 16.48
N GLY A 120 16.46 17.18 16.91
CA GLY A 120 16.41 18.20 17.94
C GLY A 120 17.01 17.76 19.28
N ALA A 121 16.69 16.53 19.71
CA ALA A 121 17.23 15.95 20.93
C ALA A 121 18.75 15.76 20.86
N LEU A 122 19.27 15.29 19.73
CA LEU A 122 20.70 15.14 19.53
C LEU A 122 21.42 16.48 19.52
N ALA A 123 20.83 17.50 18.93
CA ALA A 123 21.41 18.84 18.92
C ALA A 123 21.50 19.42 20.34
N VAL A 124 20.47 19.26 21.15
CA VAL A 124 20.46 19.72 22.54
C VAL A 124 21.50 18.93 23.35
N LEU A 125 21.58 17.62 23.19
CA LEU A 125 22.56 16.81 23.89
C LEU A 125 23.99 17.22 23.53
N TRP A 126 24.25 17.44 22.26
CA TRP A 126 25.56 17.89 21.80
C TRP A 126 25.95 19.26 22.40
N PHE A 127 25.01 20.18 22.44
CA PHE A 127 25.23 21.51 23.02
C PHE A 127 25.53 21.44 24.53
N VAL A 128 24.81 20.59 25.27
CA VAL A 128 24.99 20.41 26.71
C VAL A 128 26.34 19.75 27.04
N LEU A 129 26.78 18.83 26.17
CA LEU A 129 28.04 18.10 26.39
C LEU A 129 29.28 18.84 25.93
N GLN A 130 29.15 20.04 25.33
CA GLN A 130 30.31 20.82 24.95
C GLN A 130 31.07 21.29 26.18
N PRO A 131 32.41 21.09 26.24
CA PRO A 131 33.22 21.62 27.32
C PRO A 131 33.25 23.15 27.24
N ARG A 132 33.04 23.78 28.35
CA ARG A 132 33.12 25.24 28.49
C ARG A 132 34.55 25.64 28.80
#